data_84c897b03f42e93d231896c82791985c
#
_entry.id   84c897b03f42e93d231896c82791985c
#
_cell.length_a   1.000
_cell.length_b   1.000
_cell.length_c   1.000
_cell.angle_alpha   90.00
_cell.angle_beta   90.00
_cell.angle_gamma   90.00
#
_symmetry.space_group_name_H-M   'P 1'
#
loop_
_entity.id
_entity.type
_entity.pdbx_description
1 polymer ?
#
loop_
_entity_poly.entity_id
_entity_poly.type
_entity_poly.pdbx_seq_one_letter_code
_entity_poly.pdbx_strand_id
1 'polypeptide(L)'
;TYLVVAPEYKDIEKLTTPENKDKVEEYRENARKMSEIERLSTERVKTGVPLGTHCKNPFNGEVFPLWTADYALVEYGTGAVMAVPTHDTRDFAFAKKYNMPMKVVIAPENNTSLDASTMTEAYTEEGVLVNSGEFNGIKNTKAKKTITQWAVDKGFGEFKTQYRLRDWLISRQRYWGAPI
;
A
#
# COMPACT_ATOMS: atom_id res chain seq x y z
N THR A 1 10.22 4.03 -2.99
CA THR A 1 9.05 3.24 -2.60
C THR A 1 9.44 1.96 -1.86
N TYR A 2 8.48 1.21 -1.35
CA TYR A 2 8.63 -0.08 -0.70
C TYR A 2 7.38 -0.94 -0.98
N LEU A 3 7.48 -2.24 -0.81
CA LEU A 3 6.35 -3.15 -0.88
C LEU A 3 5.98 -3.61 0.54
N VAL A 4 4.68 -3.65 0.82
CA VAL A 4 4.15 -4.14 2.10
C VAL A 4 3.28 -5.36 1.85
N VAL A 5 3.49 -6.41 2.63
CA VAL A 5 2.58 -7.55 2.69
C VAL A 5 1.84 -7.59 4.02
N ALA A 6 0.62 -8.10 4.00
CA ALA A 6 -0.14 -8.31 5.23
C ALA A 6 0.58 -9.31 6.15
N PRO A 7 0.47 -9.18 7.50
CA PRO A 7 1.05 -10.15 8.43
C PRO A 7 0.53 -11.59 8.22
N GLU A 8 -0.67 -11.73 7.67
CA GLU A 8 -1.31 -13.00 7.33
C GLU A 8 -1.00 -13.50 5.91
N TYR A 9 -0.10 -12.79 5.17
CA TYR A 9 0.23 -13.18 3.81
C TYR A 9 0.78 -14.61 3.76
N LYS A 10 0.19 -15.45 2.91
CA LYS A 10 0.43 -16.90 2.88
C LYS A 10 1.89 -17.33 2.68
N ASP A 11 2.63 -16.55 1.90
CA ASP A 11 4.02 -16.86 1.55
C ASP A 11 5.04 -16.00 2.31
N ILE A 12 4.63 -15.34 3.40
CA ILE A 12 5.48 -14.40 4.16
C ILE A 12 6.76 -15.09 4.66
N GLU A 13 6.69 -16.35 5.04
CA GLU A 13 7.86 -17.11 5.52
C GLU A 13 8.92 -17.31 4.42
N LYS A 14 8.47 -17.52 3.17
CA LYS A 14 9.37 -17.64 2.01
C LYS A 14 10.03 -16.30 1.64
N LEU A 15 9.35 -15.20 1.98
CA LEU A 15 9.80 -13.84 1.71
C LEU A 15 10.67 -13.28 2.83
N THR A 16 10.79 -13.99 3.95
CA THR A 16 11.52 -13.52 5.14
C THR A 16 12.91 -14.14 5.17
N THR A 17 13.94 -13.31 5.38
CA THR A 17 15.30 -13.82 5.59
C THR A 17 15.43 -14.50 6.96
N PRO A 18 16.36 -15.46 7.13
CA PRO A 18 16.55 -16.14 8.41
C PRO A 18 16.77 -15.18 9.58
N GLU A 19 17.50 -14.10 9.36
CA GLU A 19 17.84 -13.10 10.40
C GLU A 19 16.62 -12.30 10.91
N ASN A 20 15.56 -12.21 10.06
CA ASN A 20 14.36 -11.45 10.42
C ASN A 20 13.21 -12.37 10.87
N LYS A 21 13.38 -13.69 10.81
CA LYS A 21 12.30 -14.66 11.05
C LYS A 21 11.64 -14.48 12.41
N ASP A 22 12.41 -14.40 13.48
CA ASP A 22 11.87 -14.29 14.84
C ASP A 22 11.09 -12.98 15.02
N LYS A 23 11.64 -11.87 14.52
CA LYS A 23 10.99 -10.54 14.58
C LYS A 23 9.68 -10.49 13.77
N VAL A 24 9.68 -11.14 12.61
CA VAL A 24 8.49 -11.21 11.76
C VAL A 24 7.43 -12.07 12.41
N GLU A 25 7.78 -13.22 13.01
CA GLU A 25 6.78 -14.07 13.68
C GLU A 25 6.21 -13.41 14.93
N GLU A 26 7.02 -12.80 15.77
CA GLU A 26 6.55 -11.99 16.90
C GLU A 26 5.58 -10.89 16.44
N TYR A 27 5.93 -10.20 15.35
CA TYR A 27 5.08 -9.16 14.78
C TYR A 27 3.73 -9.71 14.27
N ARG A 28 3.74 -10.87 13.59
CA ARG A 28 2.53 -11.56 13.12
C ARG A 28 1.60 -11.96 14.26
N GLU A 29 2.16 -12.52 15.34
CA GLU A 29 1.39 -12.86 16.54
C GLU A 29 0.72 -11.65 17.18
N ASN A 30 1.43 -10.52 17.23
CA ASN A 30 0.88 -9.29 17.76
C ASN A 30 -0.20 -8.69 16.83
N ALA A 31 0.00 -8.75 15.52
CA ALA A 31 -0.99 -8.30 14.55
C ALA A 31 -2.29 -9.11 14.60
N ARG A 32 -2.22 -10.44 14.82
CA ARG A 32 -3.40 -11.32 14.97
C ARG A 32 -4.28 -10.98 16.17
N LYS A 33 -3.72 -10.36 17.21
CA LYS A 33 -4.46 -9.93 18.40
C LYS A 33 -5.27 -8.65 18.17
N MET A 34 -5.04 -7.95 17.08
CA MET A 34 -5.70 -6.70 16.74
C MET A 34 -6.87 -6.93 15.79
N SER A 35 -7.96 -6.21 16.03
CA SER A 35 -9.08 -6.20 15.10
C SER A 35 -8.73 -5.44 13.79
N GLU A 36 -9.42 -5.77 12.69
CA GLU A 36 -9.28 -5.04 11.42
C GLU A 36 -9.56 -3.54 11.60
N ILE A 37 -10.55 -3.18 12.41
CA ILE A 37 -10.92 -1.79 12.68
C ILE A 37 -9.77 -1.03 13.35
N GLU A 38 -9.11 -1.63 14.34
CA GLU A 38 -7.95 -1.04 15.00
C GLU A 38 -6.77 -0.87 14.04
N ARG A 39 -6.54 -1.86 13.18
CA ARG A 39 -5.45 -1.83 12.18
C ARG A 39 -5.66 -0.73 11.13
N LEU A 40 -6.92 -0.47 10.73
CA LEU A 40 -7.27 0.56 9.75
C LEU A 40 -7.47 1.95 10.34
N SER A 41 -7.54 2.10 11.67
CA SER A 41 -7.72 3.41 12.32
C SER A 41 -6.65 4.40 11.84
N THR A 42 -7.07 5.59 11.41
CA THR A 42 -6.16 6.66 10.96
C THR A 42 -5.42 7.33 12.12
N GLU A 43 -5.94 7.24 13.33
CA GLU A 43 -5.34 7.82 14.54
C GLU A 43 -4.14 7.01 15.05
N ARG A 44 -4.08 5.74 14.68
CA ARG A 44 -3.02 4.85 15.12
C ARG A 44 -1.75 5.00 14.27
N VAL A 45 -0.62 5.12 14.94
CA VAL A 45 0.70 5.07 14.31
C VAL A 45 0.93 3.68 13.70
N LYS A 46 1.06 3.62 12.37
CA LYS A 46 1.30 2.38 11.65
C LYS A 46 2.64 1.77 12.03
N THR A 47 2.66 0.44 12.10
CA THR A 47 3.84 -0.34 12.45
C THR A 47 4.15 -1.40 11.41
N GLY A 48 5.39 -1.84 11.36
CA GLY A 48 5.84 -2.90 10.46
C GLY A 48 7.26 -3.33 10.77
N VAL A 49 7.66 -4.44 10.18
CA VAL A 49 9.01 -4.98 10.25
C VAL A 49 9.52 -5.36 8.87
N PRO A 50 10.83 -5.18 8.58
CA PRO A 50 11.40 -5.59 7.31
C PRO A 50 11.46 -7.12 7.22
N LEU A 51 11.19 -7.66 6.04
CA LEU A 51 11.37 -9.08 5.78
C LEU A 51 12.84 -9.44 5.46
N GLY A 52 13.68 -8.43 5.20
CA GLY A 52 15.08 -8.59 4.82
C GLY A 52 15.29 -8.83 3.33
N THR A 53 14.25 -9.12 2.60
CA THR A 53 14.25 -9.33 1.15
C THR A 53 13.87 -8.06 0.39
N HIS A 54 14.06 -8.11 -0.92
CA HIS A 54 13.75 -7.01 -1.83
C HIS A 54 12.94 -7.53 -3.01
N CYS A 55 12.19 -6.64 -3.64
CA CYS A 55 11.49 -6.92 -4.90
C CYS A 55 11.93 -5.94 -5.98
N LYS A 56 11.79 -6.36 -7.23
CA LYS A 56 12.10 -5.56 -8.40
C LYS A 56 10.82 -4.97 -8.98
N ASN A 57 10.79 -3.67 -9.18
CA ASN A 57 9.70 -2.99 -9.85
C ASN A 57 9.68 -3.36 -11.33
N PRO A 58 8.61 -3.99 -11.84
CA PRO A 58 8.55 -4.40 -13.24
C PRO A 58 8.46 -3.20 -14.22
N PHE A 59 8.07 -2.00 -13.73
CA PHE A 59 7.93 -0.82 -14.57
C PHE A 59 9.27 -0.15 -14.90
N ASN A 60 10.20 -0.11 -13.96
CA ASN A 60 11.46 0.64 -14.13
C ASN A 60 12.71 -0.14 -13.69
N GLY A 61 12.55 -1.36 -13.17
CA GLY A 61 13.65 -2.20 -12.72
C GLY A 61 14.27 -1.82 -11.37
N GLU A 62 13.82 -0.75 -10.71
CA GLU A 62 14.30 -0.36 -9.38
C GLU A 62 14.01 -1.46 -8.36
N VAL A 63 14.95 -1.64 -7.44
CA VAL A 63 14.85 -2.61 -6.34
C VAL A 63 14.47 -1.86 -5.06
N PHE A 64 13.49 -2.38 -4.33
CA PHE A 64 13.01 -1.78 -3.11
C PHE A 64 12.71 -2.82 -2.02
N PRO A 65 12.79 -2.43 -0.73
CA PRO A 65 12.66 -3.36 0.37
C PRO A 65 11.23 -3.88 0.53
N LEU A 66 11.15 -5.11 1.03
CA LEU A 66 9.91 -5.80 1.36
C LEU A 66 9.66 -5.75 2.87
N TRP A 67 8.48 -5.32 3.26
CA TRP A 67 8.05 -5.18 4.65
C TRP A 67 6.76 -5.95 4.92
N THR A 68 6.49 -6.27 6.16
CA THR A 68 5.13 -6.56 6.64
C THR A 68 4.67 -5.43 7.55
N ALA A 69 3.41 -5.04 7.44
CA ALA A 69 2.85 -3.95 8.22
C ALA A 69 1.37 -4.17 8.55
N ASP A 70 0.94 -3.62 9.68
CA ASP A 70 -0.39 -3.80 10.25
C ASP A 70 -1.54 -3.19 9.42
N TYR A 71 -1.24 -2.23 8.55
CA TYR A 71 -2.25 -1.58 7.71
C TYR A 71 -2.50 -2.29 6.36
N ALA A 72 -1.69 -3.30 6.02
CA ALA A 72 -1.95 -4.17 4.88
C ALA A 72 -2.86 -5.33 5.32
N LEU A 73 -3.91 -5.61 4.54
CA LEU A 73 -4.89 -6.64 4.83
C LEU A 73 -5.00 -7.62 3.66
N VAL A 74 -5.17 -8.90 3.95
CA VAL A 74 -5.30 -9.95 2.93
C VAL A 74 -6.63 -9.88 2.17
N GLU A 75 -7.66 -9.29 2.75
CA GLU A 75 -8.97 -9.09 2.14
C GLU A 75 -8.93 -8.04 1.01
N TYR A 76 -7.86 -7.24 0.94
CA TYR A 76 -7.69 -6.22 -0.09
C TYR A 76 -6.68 -6.68 -1.14
N GLY A 77 -7.20 -7.03 -2.31
CA GLY A 77 -6.37 -7.44 -3.45
C GLY A 77 -5.66 -8.77 -3.21
N THR A 78 -4.36 -8.76 -3.27
CA THR A 78 -3.49 -9.92 -3.07
C THR A 78 -2.93 -10.03 -1.65
N GLY A 79 -3.23 -9.05 -0.78
CA GLY A 79 -2.58 -8.89 0.52
C GLY A 79 -1.17 -8.28 0.41
N ALA A 80 -0.77 -7.86 -0.80
CA ALA A 80 0.49 -7.16 -1.06
C ALA A 80 0.20 -5.80 -1.69
N VAL A 81 0.80 -4.74 -1.16
CA VAL A 81 0.56 -3.35 -1.56
C VAL A 81 1.89 -2.68 -1.87
N MET A 82 1.98 -2.09 -3.07
CA MET A 82 3.09 -1.20 -3.39
C MET A 82 2.80 0.18 -2.78
N ALA A 83 3.66 0.62 -1.87
CA ALA A 83 3.50 1.88 -1.19
C ALA A 83 3.82 3.08 -2.09
N VAL A 84 3.10 4.17 -1.84
CA VAL A 84 3.25 5.47 -2.54
C VAL A 84 3.47 6.59 -1.53
N PRO A 85 4.64 6.62 -0.85
CA PRO A 85 4.85 7.43 0.36
C PRO A 85 4.62 8.93 0.17
N THR A 86 4.79 9.46 -1.03
CA THR A 86 4.56 10.91 -1.28
C THR A 86 3.11 11.25 -1.61
N HIS A 87 2.23 10.24 -1.81
CA HIS A 87 0.86 10.45 -2.30
C HIS A 87 -0.23 9.67 -1.54
N ASP A 88 0.14 8.95 -0.49
CA ASP A 88 -0.77 8.33 0.48
C ASP A 88 -0.35 8.72 1.89
N THR A 89 -1.28 9.19 2.71
CA THR A 89 -0.99 9.70 4.05
C THR A 89 -0.47 8.63 5.01
N ARG A 90 -0.93 7.39 4.87
CA ARG A 90 -0.47 6.26 5.70
C ARG A 90 0.93 5.85 5.31
N ASP A 91 1.17 5.74 4.01
CA ASP A 91 2.50 5.40 3.48
C ASP A 91 3.52 6.48 3.78
N PHE A 92 3.10 7.77 3.73
CA PHE A 92 3.95 8.90 4.10
C PHE A 92 4.38 8.82 5.58
N ALA A 93 3.41 8.63 6.48
CA ALA A 93 3.71 8.52 7.92
C ALA A 93 4.62 7.32 8.22
N PHE A 94 4.38 6.18 7.54
CA PHE A 94 5.21 4.99 7.66
C PHE A 94 6.62 5.23 7.15
N ALA A 95 6.77 5.81 5.97
CA ALA A 95 8.08 6.10 5.38
C ALA A 95 8.90 7.09 6.22
N LYS A 96 8.25 8.12 6.77
CA LYS A 96 8.89 9.06 7.72
C LYS A 96 9.35 8.35 8.99
N LYS A 97 8.51 7.52 9.59
CA LYS A 97 8.83 6.77 10.82
C LYS A 97 10.05 5.87 10.65
N TYR A 98 10.16 5.20 9.51
CA TYR A 98 11.24 4.25 9.24
C TYR A 98 12.37 4.84 8.38
N ASN A 99 12.37 6.16 8.19
CA ASN A 99 13.38 6.90 7.42
C ASN A 99 13.63 6.31 6.02
N MET A 100 12.53 5.97 5.34
CA MET A 100 12.60 5.38 3.99
C MET A 100 12.75 6.46 2.91
N PRO A 101 13.43 6.16 1.80
CA PRO A 101 13.53 7.09 0.69
C PRO A 101 12.17 7.30 0.04
N MET A 102 11.85 8.56 -0.22
CA MET A 102 10.61 8.98 -0.87
C MET A 102 10.92 9.67 -2.19
N LYS A 103 10.04 9.49 -3.18
CA LYS A 103 10.16 10.09 -4.51
C LYS A 103 8.82 10.65 -4.94
N VAL A 104 8.78 11.93 -5.28
CA VAL A 104 7.58 12.56 -5.81
C VAL A 104 7.29 12.01 -7.21
N VAL A 105 6.09 11.51 -7.43
CA VAL A 105 5.64 10.97 -8.73
C VAL A 105 4.37 11.63 -9.25
N ILE A 106 3.71 12.45 -8.43
CA ILE A 106 2.60 13.32 -8.83
C ILE A 106 2.90 14.73 -8.31
N ALA A 107 2.76 15.73 -9.16
CA ALA A 107 2.95 17.13 -8.77
C ALA A 107 1.85 18.00 -9.36
N PRO A 108 1.53 19.16 -8.74
CA PRO A 108 0.61 20.13 -9.33
C PRO A 108 1.06 20.55 -10.74
N GLU A 109 0.13 20.78 -11.66
CA GLU A 109 0.44 21.21 -13.02
C GLU A 109 1.26 22.51 -13.07
N ASN A 110 1.04 23.40 -12.11
CA ASN A 110 1.69 24.71 -11.99
C ASN A 110 2.98 24.67 -11.15
N ASN A 111 3.31 23.58 -10.50
CA ASN A 111 4.53 23.41 -9.71
C ASN A 111 5.01 21.96 -9.71
N THR A 112 5.76 21.59 -10.72
CA THR A 112 6.33 20.25 -10.87
C THR A 112 7.60 20.00 -10.06
N SER A 113 8.03 20.97 -9.25
CA SER A 113 9.29 20.93 -8.48
C SER A 113 9.09 20.57 -7.01
N LEU A 114 8.07 19.74 -6.67
CA LEU A 114 7.91 19.24 -5.31
C LEU A 114 9.14 18.39 -4.91
N ASP A 115 9.69 18.67 -3.74
CA ASP A 115 10.80 17.91 -3.17
C ASP A 115 10.32 17.07 -1.98
N ALA A 116 10.48 15.75 -2.11
CA ALA A 116 10.10 14.79 -1.07
C ALA A 116 10.81 15.04 0.28
N SER A 117 12.02 15.63 0.27
CA SER A 117 12.79 15.93 1.48
C SER A 117 12.18 17.05 2.32
N THR A 118 11.47 17.98 1.71
CA THR A 118 10.84 19.14 2.36
C THR A 118 9.37 18.92 2.68
N MET A 119 8.76 17.82 2.18
CA MET A 119 7.35 17.53 2.43
C MET A 119 7.08 17.25 3.91
N THR A 120 6.06 17.92 4.45
CA THR A 120 5.53 17.70 5.81
C THR A 120 4.32 16.76 5.80
N GLU A 121 3.64 16.65 4.66
CA GLU A 121 2.47 15.79 4.44
C GLU A 121 2.47 15.22 3.02
N ALA A 122 1.68 14.19 2.79
CA ALA A 122 1.52 13.59 1.47
C ALA A 122 0.71 14.52 0.55
N TYR A 123 1.13 14.61 -0.71
CA TYR A 123 0.35 15.29 -1.75
C TYR A 123 -0.69 14.34 -2.33
N THR A 124 -1.95 14.51 -1.97
CA THR A 124 -3.07 13.63 -2.35
C THR A 124 -3.96 14.18 -3.45
N GLU A 125 -3.71 15.41 -3.89
CA GLU A 125 -4.52 16.12 -4.88
C GLU A 125 -4.29 15.64 -6.33
N GLU A 126 -5.09 16.17 -7.25
CA GLU A 126 -4.90 15.94 -8.67
C GLU A 126 -3.64 16.65 -9.17
N GLY A 127 -2.98 16.03 -10.13
CA GLY A 127 -1.76 16.58 -10.73
C GLY A 127 -1.30 15.77 -11.93
N VAL A 128 -0.08 16.07 -12.37
CA VAL A 128 0.59 15.38 -13.47
C VAL A 128 1.68 14.46 -12.95
N LEU A 129 1.92 13.37 -13.66
CA LEU A 129 3.01 12.46 -13.32
C LEU A 129 4.37 13.13 -13.60
N VAL A 130 5.28 12.97 -12.64
CA VAL A 130 6.68 13.36 -12.70
C VAL A 130 7.55 12.17 -12.26
N ASN A 131 8.82 12.14 -12.65
CA ASN A 131 9.75 11.04 -12.31
C ASN A 131 9.21 9.62 -12.64
N SER A 132 8.34 9.54 -13.65
CA SER A 132 7.58 8.34 -14.05
C SER A 132 7.90 7.87 -15.47
N GLY A 133 9.09 8.22 -15.99
CA GLY A 133 9.57 7.79 -17.31
C GLY A 133 8.63 8.22 -18.46
N GLU A 134 8.20 7.27 -19.25
CA GLU A 134 7.30 7.52 -20.40
C GLU A 134 5.90 8.05 -20.02
N PHE A 135 5.53 7.95 -18.74
CA PHE A 135 4.23 8.43 -18.24
C PHE A 135 4.28 9.89 -17.74
N ASN A 136 5.44 10.56 -17.78
CA ASN A 136 5.56 11.95 -17.34
C ASN A 136 4.58 12.88 -18.08
N GLY A 137 4.00 13.84 -17.35
CA GLY A 137 3.06 14.81 -17.90
C GLY A 137 1.61 14.31 -18.06
N ILE A 138 1.35 13.03 -17.85
CA ILE A 138 -0.03 12.50 -17.88
C ILE A 138 -0.72 12.87 -16.56
N LYS A 139 -1.97 13.37 -16.62
CA LYS A 139 -2.80 13.58 -15.42
C LYS A 139 -2.99 12.27 -14.66
N ASN A 140 -2.84 12.31 -13.33
CA ASN A 140 -2.92 11.13 -12.47
C ASN A 140 -4.27 10.38 -12.60
N THR A 141 -5.37 11.09 -12.85
CA THR A 141 -6.70 10.51 -13.09
C THR A 141 -6.74 9.65 -14.35
N LYS A 142 -6.04 10.06 -15.41
CA LYS A 142 -5.92 9.31 -16.67
C LYS A 142 -4.83 8.23 -16.58
N ALA A 143 -3.77 8.50 -15.86
CA ALA A 143 -2.60 7.63 -15.74
C ALA A 143 -2.95 6.25 -15.18
N LYS A 144 -3.88 6.16 -14.23
CA LYS A 144 -4.34 4.88 -13.66
C LYS A 144 -4.71 3.87 -14.74
N LYS A 145 -5.53 4.27 -15.71
CA LYS A 145 -5.94 3.40 -16.81
C LYS A 145 -4.81 3.13 -17.79
N THR A 146 -4.04 4.16 -18.13
CA THR A 146 -2.93 4.06 -19.09
C THR A 146 -1.83 3.12 -18.60
N ILE A 147 -1.42 3.26 -17.33
CA ILE A 147 -0.38 2.41 -16.72
C ILE A 147 -0.86 0.97 -16.59
N THR A 148 -2.13 0.77 -16.16
CA THR A 148 -2.69 -0.59 -16.08
C THR A 148 -2.74 -1.25 -17.45
N GLN A 149 -3.18 -0.53 -18.49
CA GLN A 149 -3.18 -1.07 -19.85
C GLN A 149 -1.77 -1.44 -20.32
N TRP A 150 -0.79 -0.58 -20.06
CA TRP A 150 0.61 -0.86 -20.38
C TRP A 150 1.13 -2.12 -19.67
N ALA A 151 0.76 -2.32 -18.39
CA ALA A 151 1.10 -3.53 -17.65
C ALA A 151 0.45 -4.80 -18.23
N VAL A 152 -0.80 -4.69 -18.68
CA VAL A 152 -1.51 -5.78 -19.39
C VAL A 152 -0.79 -6.12 -20.69
N ASP A 153 -0.46 -5.11 -21.49
CA ASP A 153 0.22 -5.29 -22.79
C ASP A 153 1.61 -5.92 -22.64
N LYS A 154 2.28 -5.68 -21.51
CA LYS A 154 3.57 -6.30 -21.15
C LYS A 154 3.44 -7.65 -20.46
N GLY A 155 2.23 -8.11 -20.14
CA GLY A 155 1.95 -9.45 -19.61
C GLY A 155 2.22 -9.63 -18.10
N PHE A 156 2.32 -8.55 -17.32
CA PHE A 156 2.51 -8.64 -15.86
C PHE A 156 1.41 -7.93 -15.05
N GLY A 157 0.34 -7.50 -15.70
CA GLY A 157 -0.81 -6.86 -15.04
C GLY A 157 -2.14 -7.33 -15.61
N GLU A 158 -3.21 -7.08 -14.89
CA GLU A 158 -4.59 -7.31 -15.34
C GLU A 158 -5.54 -6.26 -14.80
N PHE A 159 -6.63 -6.01 -15.50
CA PHE A 159 -7.77 -5.27 -14.94
C PHE A 159 -8.60 -6.22 -14.10
N LYS A 160 -8.82 -5.87 -12.83
CA LYS A 160 -9.66 -6.67 -11.92
C LYS A 160 -10.70 -5.80 -11.25
N THR A 161 -11.96 -6.20 -11.35
CA THR A 161 -13.05 -5.59 -10.60
C THR A 161 -13.27 -6.36 -9.31
N GLN A 162 -13.15 -5.69 -8.18
CA GLN A 162 -13.51 -6.24 -6.88
C GLN A 162 -14.73 -5.51 -6.33
N TYR A 163 -15.75 -6.27 -5.98
CA TYR A 163 -16.95 -5.75 -5.33
C TYR A 163 -16.75 -5.76 -3.82
N ARG A 164 -16.81 -4.58 -3.18
CA ARG A 164 -16.84 -4.44 -1.73
C ARG A 164 -18.30 -4.55 -1.27
N LEU A 165 -18.81 -5.76 -1.24
CA LEU A 165 -20.08 -6.05 -0.59
C LEU A 165 -19.77 -6.44 0.86
N ARG A 166 -20.26 -5.66 1.82
CA ARG A 166 -20.37 -6.12 3.20
C ARG A 166 -21.63 -6.94 3.29
N ASP A 167 -21.51 -8.12 3.87
CA ASP A 167 -22.67 -8.94 4.20
C ASP A 167 -23.67 -8.12 4.99
N TRP A 168 -24.88 -8.06 4.51
CA TRP A 168 -25.95 -7.39 5.23
C TRP A 168 -26.43 -8.32 6.33
N LEU A 169 -25.92 -8.11 7.54
CA LEU A 169 -26.34 -8.87 8.71
C LEU A 169 -27.76 -8.42 9.07
N ILE A 170 -28.75 -9.26 8.73
CA ILE A 170 -30.16 -9.08 9.11
C ILE A 170 -30.30 -8.96 10.64
N SER A 171 -29.38 -9.59 11.38
CA SER A 171 -29.32 -9.58 12.84
C SER A 171 -28.62 -8.36 13.46
N ARG A 172 -28.14 -7.39 12.65
CA ARG A 172 -27.40 -6.26 13.17
C ARG A 172 -28.30 -5.37 14.03
N GLN A 173 -28.18 -5.51 15.36
CA GLN A 173 -28.93 -4.76 16.39
C GLN A 173 -30.45 -4.96 16.37
N ARG A 174 -30.95 -6.09 15.84
CA ARG A 174 -32.37 -6.42 15.83
C ARG A 174 -32.54 -7.90 16.09
N TYR A 175 -33.62 -8.25 16.77
CA TYR A 175 -34.04 -9.66 16.92
C TYR A 175 -34.39 -10.23 15.53
N TRP A 176 -34.18 -11.53 15.38
CA TRP A 176 -34.56 -12.24 14.18
C TRP A 176 -36.10 -12.21 14.05
N GLY A 177 -36.58 -11.64 12.94
CA GLY A 177 -38.01 -11.47 12.68
C GLY A 177 -38.37 -10.03 12.35
N ALA A 178 -39.63 -9.77 12.04
CA ALA A 178 -40.14 -8.43 11.85
C ALA A 178 -40.00 -7.61 13.15
N PRO A 179 -39.59 -6.32 13.06
CA PRO A 179 -39.60 -5.48 14.26
C PRO A 179 -41.02 -5.38 14.79
N ILE A 180 -41.17 -5.74 16.05
CA ILE A 180 -42.44 -5.57 16.81
C ILE A 180 -42.56 -4.10 17.19
#